data_002aadb62210e0ef916d8e34863a80c3
#
_entry.id   002aadb62210e0ef916d8e34863a80c3
#
_cell.length_a   1.000
_cell.length_b   1.000
_cell.length_c   1.000
_cell.angle_alpha   90.00
_cell.angle_beta   90.00
_cell.angle_gamma   90.00
#
_symmetry.space_group_name_H-M   'P 1'
#
loop_
_entity.id
_entity.type
_entity.pdbx_description
1 polymer ?
#
loop_
_entity_poly.entity_id
_entity_poly.type
_entity_poly.pdbx_seq_one_letter_code
_entity_poly.pdbx_strand_id
1 'polypeptide(L)'
;MGSIRVVKSSGVITVQDLGRFGYQSLGVPVSGAMDSIALKIANRLVGNSDDKACLEFMLSGGSFRFNADVAIALTGADMAFKINGQIVPMYETLFINQDDELTGDYAKTGVYAYMAVSGGFDVPKVLKSRSTFIRGRFGGVEGRALKVGDQLPFVDVEMPAHIKMPRLLANVPYENRVVRFIPSSVDREMNARYRQIFQKNDYCIDAMSDRMGYRLAGEAIQLTGGNDMLSAPVGAGTIQVPGDGQPIVLLADRQTTGGYRQLGQIWAFDLPYFVQQSAGSCVRFHSGELSEALAALKAYDEALADFFSKAVCNHVKQCEHVKNAAPKRYRITLSNKTYNVVVRQLNED
;
A
#
# COMPACT_ATOMS: atom_id res chain seq x y z
N MET A 1 21.04 -14.42 6.96
CA MET A 1 20.24 -13.30 6.43
C MET A 1 19.37 -13.84 5.33
N GLY A 2 18.05 -13.78 5.52
CA GLY A 2 17.09 -14.28 4.53
C GLY A 2 17.00 -13.36 3.33
N SER A 3 16.55 -13.88 2.20
CA SER A 3 16.25 -13.09 0.99
C SER A 3 15.14 -13.71 0.18
N ILE A 4 14.51 -12.88 -0.66
CA ILE A 4 13.65 -13.36 -1.74
C ILE A 4 14.38 -13.20 -3.07
N ARG A 5 14.15 -14.15 -3.98
CA ARG A 5 14.64 -14.10 -5.37
C ARG A 5 13.46 -13.90 -6.32
N VAL A 6 13.57 -12.96 -7.21
CA VAL A 6 12.59 -12.75 -8.30
C VAL A 6 12.75 -13.86 -9.35
N VAL A 7 11.72 -14.71 -9.47
CA VAL A 7 11.67 -15.81 -10.44
C VAL A 7 10.98 -15.34 -11.73
N LYS A 8 9.90 -14.55 -11.58
CA LYS A 8 9.19 -13.94 -12.71
C LYS A 8 8.78 -12.52 -12.33
N SER A 9 9.03 -11.58 -13.22
CA SER A 9 8.56 -10.19 -13.10
C SER A 9 7.54 -9.93 -14.21
N SER A 10 6.28 -9.72 -13.83
CA SER A 10 5.18 -9.44 -14.75
C SER A 10 4.62 -8.07 -14.36
N GLY A 11 4.95 -7.03 -15.11
CA GLY A 11 4.55 -5.67 -14.77
C GLY A 11 5.62 -4.89 -14.00
N VAL A 12 5.21 -3.80 -13.35
CA VAL A 12 6.10 -2.91 -12.61
C VAL A 12 6.05 -3.28 -11.12
N ILE A 13 7.14 -3.87 -10.62
CA ILE A 13 7.29 -4.21 -9.20
C ILE A 13 8.45 -3.40 -8.64
N THR A 14 8.20 -2.63 -7.58
CA THR A 14 9.20 -1.75 -6.97
C THR A 14 9.24 -1.87 -5.46
N VAL A 15 10.37 -1.51 -4.86
CA VAL A 15 10.46 -1.32 -3.41
C VAL A 15 9.92 0.05 -3.06
N GLN A 16 8.95 0.13 -2.16
CA GLN A 16 8.36 1.38 -1.69
C GLN A 16 8.24 1.38 -0.16
N ASP A 17 8.50 2.53 0.44
CA ASP A 17 8.17 2.85 1.84
C ASP A 17 7.18 4.04 1.89
N LEU A 18 7.15 4.81 2.95
CA LEU A 18 6.28 6.00 3.03
C LEU A 18 6.81 7.22 2.26
N GLY A 19 8.01 7.12 1.66
CA GLY A 19 8.62 8.15 0.83
C GLY A 19 9.70 8.98 1.52
N ARG A 20 10.38 9.84 0.73
CA ARG A 20 11.50 10.70 1.14
C ARG A 20 11.06 12.13 1.38
N PHE A 21 10.69 12.41 2.60
CA PHE A 21 10.27 13.76 3.02
C PHE A 21 11.46 14.66 3.33
N GLY A 22 11.27 15.99 3.15
CA GLY A 22 12.26 17.03 3.50
C GLY A 22 13.19 17.43 2.35
N TYR A 23 13.05 16.86 1.16
CA TYR A 23 13.91 17.15 0.00
C TYR A 23 13.19 17.84 -1.17
N GLN A 24 11.90 18.18 -1.00
CA GLN A 24 11.08 18.78 -2.05
C GLN A 24 11.57 20.17 -2.47
N SER A 25 12.15 20.96 -1.54
CA SER A 25 12.78 22.25 -1.85
C SER A 25 14.00 22.12 -2.76
N LEU A 26 14.59 20.92 -2.85
CA LEU A 26 15.69 20.60 -3.75
C LEU A 26 15.20 19.96 -5.06
N GLY A 27 13.88 19.97 -5.33
CA GLY A 27 13.29 19.37 -6.53
C GLY A 27 13.16 17.84 -6.51
N VAL A 28 13.40 17.20 -5.34
CA VAL A 28 13.33 15.74 -5.22
C VAL A 28 11.91 15.30 -4.85
N PRO A 29 11.26 14.46 -5.68
CA PRO A 29 9.94 13.91 -5.36
C PRO A 29 9.93 13.07 -4.07
N VAL A 30 8.80 13.05 -3.39
CA VAL A 30 8.62 12.23 -2.18
C VAL A 30 8.66 10.74 -2.56
N SER A 31 8.08 10.35 -3.68
CA SER A 31 7.84 8.94 -4.05
C SER A 31 7.05 8.21 -2.97
N GLY A 32 7.37 6.96 -2.68
CA GLY A 32 6.65 6.15 -1.69
C GLY A 32 5.48 5.39 -2.30
N ALA A 33 4.77 4.69 -1.43
CA ALA A 33 3.62 3.90 -1.83
C ALA A 33 2.52 4.75 -2.45
N MET A 34 1.88 4.25 -3.50
CA MET A 34 0.68 4.84 -4.08
C MET A 34 -0.49 4.74 -3.09
N ASP A 35 -0.66 3.59 -2.46
CA ASP A 35 -1.62 3.32 -1.39
C ASP A 35 -0.88 3.14 -0.06
N SER A 36 -0.67 4.26 0.64
CA SER A 36 0.06 4.25 1.91
C SER A 36 -0.69 3.52 3.04
N ILE A 37 -2.00 3.42 2.97
CA ILE A 37 -2.81 2.69 3.97
C ILE A 37 -2.57 1.19 3.81
N ALA A 38 -2.65 0.66 2.60
CA ALA A 38 -2.36 -0.76 2.33
C ALA A 38 -0.93 -1.13 2.76
N LEU A 39 0.07 -0.28 2.47
CA LEU A 39 1.46 -0.49 2.90
C LEU A 39 1.58 -0.55 4.43
N LYS A 40 0.96 0.38 5.17
CA LYS A 40 0.98 0.39 6.64
C LYS A 40 0.34 -0.86 7.22
N ILE A 41 -0.82 -1.27 6.69
CA ILE A 41 -1.52 -2.48 7.12
C ILE A 41 -0.63 -3.72 6.90
N ALA A 42 -0.01 -3.85 5.71
CA ALA A 42 0.90 -4.96 5.43
C ALA A 42 2.03 -5.05 6.46
N ASN A 43 2.66 -3.92 6.77
CA ASN A 43 3.73 -3.84 7.76
C ASN A 43 3.25 -4.24 9.17
N ARG A 44 2.12 -3.71 9.63
CA ARG A 44 1.59 -4.03 10.96
C ARG A 44 1.21 -5.51 11.10
N LEU A 45 0.72 -6.14 10.03
CA LEU A 45 0.37 -7.56 10.01
C LEU A 45 1.58 -8.48 10.22
N VAL A 46 2.79 -8.02 9.89
CA VAL A 46 4.04 -8.77 10.10
C VAL A 46 4.90 -8.20 11.25
N GLY A 47 4.30 -7.38 12.13
CA GLY A 47 4.98 -6.82 13.29
C GLY A 47 5.99 -5.72 13.01
N ASN A 48 5.99 -5.16 11.80
CA ASN A 48 6.87 -4.06 11.42
C ASN A 48 6.32 -2.69 11.86
N SER A 49 7.22 -1.69 11.96
CA SER A 49 6.82 -0.27 11.96
C SER A 49 6.26 0.14 10.59
N ASP A 50 5.37 1.15 10.57
CA ASP A 50 4.66 1.60 9.36
C ASP A 50 5.58 2.04 8.21
N ASP A 51 6.82 2.46 8.51
CA ASP A 51 7.80 3.00 7.58
C ASP A 51 8.72 1.97 6.91
N LYS A 52 8.56 0.68 7.25
CA LYS A 52 9.36 -0.36 6.60
C LYS A 52 8.99 -0.49 5.12
N ALA A 53 10.01 -0.79 4.32
CA ALA A 53 9.82 -0.96 2.88
C ALA A 53 9.10 -2.27 2.57
N CYS A 54 8.15 -2.18 1.63
CA CYS A 54 7.40 -3.29 1.05
C CYS A 54 7.70 -3.41 -0.45
N LEU A 55 7.35 -4.53 -1.06
CA LEU A 55 7.15 -4.55 -2.52
C LEU A 55 5.79 -3.95 -2.85
N GLU A 56 5.79 -3.06 -3.81
CA GLU A 56 4.59 -2.55 -4.48
C GLU A 56 4.48 -3.19 -5.85
N PHE A 57 3.35 -3.83 -6.12
CA PHE A 57 3.01 -4.46 -7.39
C PHE A 57 2.00 -3.59 -8.12
N MET A 58 2.27 -3.28 -9.38
CA MET A 58 1.32 -2.56 -10.23
C MET A 58 0.71 -3.51 -11.25
N LEU A 59 -0.59 -3.77 -11.16
CA LEU A 59 -1.42 -4.60 -12.06
C LEU A 59 -1.06 -6.07 -12.14
N SER A 60 0.09 -6.53 -11.67
CA SER A 60 0.52 -7.93 -11.75
C SER A 60 1.52 -8.30 -10.65
N GLY A 61 1.37 -9.51 -10.10
CA GLY A 61 2.09 -9.97 -8.90
C GLY A 61 3.45 -10.63 -9.13
N GLY A 62 3.74 -11.22 -10.29
CA GLY A 62 5.03 -11.93 -10.52
C GLY A 62 5.21 -13.23 -9.73
N SER A 63 6.47 -13.69 -9.58
CA SER A 63 6.84 -14.90 -8.82
C SER A 63 8.13 -14.69 -8.03
N PHE A 64 8.14 -15.17 -6.77
CA PHE A 64 9.22 -14.96 -5.80
C PHE A 64 9.49 -16.25 -5.03
N ARG A 65 10.77 -16.61 -4.90
CA ARG A 65 11.21 -17.76 -4.07
C ARG A 65 11.93 -17.25 -2.84
N PHE A 66 11.64 -17.86 -1.71
CA PHE A 66 12.21 -17.51 -0.42
C PHE A 66 13.36 -18.47 -0.07
N ASN A 67 14.46 -17.97 0.49
CA ASN A 67 15.60 -18.79 0.88
C ASN A 67 15.69 -19.00 2.40
N ALA A 68 14.72 -18.53 3.16
CA ALA A 68 14.59 -18.68 4.60
C ALA A 68 13.13 -18.55 5.03
N ASP A 69 12.82 -19.06 6.21
CA ASP A 69 11.51 -18.88 6.83
C ASP A 69 11.27 -17.41 7.15
N VAL A 70 10.07 -16.91 6.88
CA VAL A 70 9.69 -15.51 7.11
C VAL A 70 8.17 -15.37 7.17
N ALA A 71 7.67 -14.39 7.92
CA ALA A 71 6.28 -13.99 7.84
C ALA A 71 6.10 -12.90 6.77
N ILE A 72 5.04 -13.03 5.97
CA ILE A 72 4.65 -12.00 5.00
C ILE A 72 3.20 -11.58 5.20
N ALA A 73 2.82 -10.44 4.65
CA ALA A 73 1.44 -10.02 4.52
C ALA A 73 1.21 -9.40 3.15
N LEU A 74 0.02 -9.68 2.58
CA LEU A 74 -0.42 -9.20 1.26
C LEU A 74 -1.62 -8.29 1.45
N THR A 75 -1.59 -7.08 0.87
CA THR A 75 -2.66 -6.08 0.99
C THR A 75 -2.86 -5.33 -0.33
N GLY A 76 -3.91 -4.49 -0.41
CA GLY A 76 -4.23 -3.71 -1.61
C GLY A 76 -5.00 -4.52 -2.66
N ALA A 77 -4.61 -4.42 -3.92
CA ALA A 77 -5.26 -5.07 -5.06
C ALA A 77 -5.25 -6.61 -4.98
N ASP A 78 -6.35 -7.24 -5.35
CA ASP A 78 -6.43 -8.71 -5.44
C ASP A 78 -5.75 -9.21 -6.73
N MET A 79 -4.58 -9.80 -6.57
CA MET A 79 -3.79 -10.41 -7.64
C MET A 79 -3.79 -11.95 -7.56
N ALA A 80 -4.79 -12.54 -6.90
CA ALA A 80 -4.95 -13.99 -6.75
C ALA A 80 -3.66 -14.70 -6.31
N PHE A 81 -3.01 -14.16 -5.27
CA PHE A 81 -1.74 -14.68 -4.78
C PHE A 81 -1.84 -16.14 -4.33
N LYS A 82 -0.79 -16.90 -4.62
CA LYS A 82 -0.66 -18.33 -4.30
C LYS A 82 0.70 -18.62 -3.69
N ILE A 83 0.73 -19.49 -2.69
CA ILE A 83 1.98 -20.10 -2.18
C ILE A 83 1.97 -21.55 -2.63
N ASN A 84 3.02 -21.97 -3.37
CA ASN A 84 3.14 -23.32 -3.92
C ASN A 84 1.87 -23.77 -4.71
N GLY A 85 1.28 -22.84 -5.46
CA GLY A 85 0.07 -23.08 -6.27
C GLY A 85 -1.26 -23.00 -5.51
N GLN A 86 -1.27 -22.87 -4.19
CA GLN A 86 -2.49 -22.74 -3.37
C GLN A 86 -2.81 -21.27 -3.10
N ILE A 87 -4.06 -20.85 -3.36
CA ILE A 87 -4.55 -19.50 -3.10
C ILE A 87 -4.42 -19.19 -1.60
N VAL A 88 -3.87 -18.01 -1.31
CA VAL A 88 -3.71 -17.53 0.07
C VAL A 88 -4.56 -16.30 0.33
N PRO A 89 -5.00 -16.09 1.58
CA PRO A 89 -5.77 -14.90 1.95
C PRO A 89 -4.90 -13.64 1.90
N MET A 90 -5.57 -12.50 1.64
CA MET A 90 -5.01 -11.17 1.83
C MET A 90 -5.41 -10.62 3.21
N TYR A 91 -4.67 -9.60 3.67
CA TYR A 91 -4.89 -8.95 4.99
C TYR A 91 -4.77 -9.90 6.18
N GLU A 92 -3.86 -10.85 6.06
CA GLU A 92 -3.57 -11.85 7.09
C GLU A 92 -2.05 -12.13 7.13
N THR A 93 -1.50 -12.45 8.31
CA THR A 93 -0.12 -12.91 8.45
C THR A 93 0.02 -14.29 7.83
N LEU A 94 0.92 -14.47 6.90
CA LEU A 94 1.24 -15.73 6.23
C LEU A 94 2.65 -16.15 6.61
N PHE A 95 2.82 -17.39 7.07
CA PHE A 95 4.13 -17.96 7.37
C PHE A 95 4.66 -18.71 6.15
N ILE A 96 5.83 -18.33 5.72
CA ILE A 96 6.54 -18.87 4.55
C ILE A 96 7.68 -19.72 5.06
N ASN A 97 7.84 -20.90 4.51
CA ASN A 97 9.03 -21.74 4.75
C ASN A 97 10.09 -21.48 3.68
N GLN A 98 11.33 -21.85 4.01
CA GLN A 98 12.39 -21.87 3.01
C GLN A 98 11.96 -22.68 1.78
N ASP A 99 12.34 -22.21 0.60
CA ASP A 99 12.03 -22.75 -0.73
C ASP A 99 10.58 -22.61 -1.20
N ASP A 100 9.66 -22.06 -0.38
CA ASP A 100 8.32 -21.71 -0.84
C ASP A 100 8.36 -20.69 -1.98
N GLU A 101 7.41 -20.80 -2.89
CA GLU A 101 7.24 -19.89 -4.02
C GLU A 101 5.90 -19.15 -3.92
N LEU A 102 5.96 -17.81 -3.79
CA LEU A 102 4.81 -16.93 -3.92
C LEU A 102 4.64 -16.55 -5.40
N THR A 103 3.42 -16.71 -5.91
CA THR A 103 3.04 -16.25 -7.26
C THR A 103 1.82 -15.34 -7.18
N GLY A 104 1.78 -14.32 -8.05
CA GLY A 104 0.61 -13.45 -8.21
C GLY A 104 0.27 -13.31 -9.69
N ASP A 105 -1.03 -13.32 -9.98
CA ASP A 105 -1.58 -13.14 -11.34
C ASP A 105 -1.83 -11.65 -11.62
N TYR A 106 -2.53 -11.33 -12.73
CA TYR A 106 -3.04 -9.99 -12.99
C TYR A 106 -4.10 -9.60 -11.95
N ALA A 107 -4.17 -8.31 -11.61
CA ALA A 107 -5.12 -7.77 -10.67
C ALA A 107 -6.56 -8.03 -11.14
N LYS A 108 -7.37 -8.65 -10.28
CA LYS A 108 -8.82 -8.83 -10.49
C LYS A 108 -9.58 -7.58 -10.10
N THR A 109 -9.12 -6.92 -9.04
CA THR A 109 -9.65 -5.65 -8.52
C THR A 109 -8.51 -4.81 -7.98
N GLY A 110 -8.59 -3.50 -8.14
CA GLY A 110 -7.54 -2.57 -7.74
C GLY A 110 -6.39 -2.51 -8.76
N VAL A 111 -5.36 -1.75 -8.42
CA VAL A 111 -4.17 -1.49 -9.27
C VAL A 111 -2.89 -1.84 -8.53
N TYR A 112 -2.79 -1.49 -7.24
CA TYR A 112 -1.59 -1.63 -6.43
C TYR A 112 -1.76 -2.63 -5.30
N ALA A 113 -0.93 -3.67 -5.27
CA ALA A 113 -0.81 -4.58 -4.13
C ALA A 113 0.53 -4.36 -3.41
N TYR A 114 0.58 -4.80 -2.17
CA TYR A 114 1.78 -4.69 -1.34
C TYR A 114 2.12 -6.03 -0.70
N MET A 115 3.42 -6.32 -0.62
CA MET A 115 3.95 -7.42 0.17
C MET A 115 4.94 -6.86 1.19
N ALA A 116 4.62 -6.97 2.47
CA ALA A 116 5.55 -6.78 3.56
C ALA A 116 6.21 -8.12 3.92
N VAL A 117 7.45 -8.08 4.40
CA VAL A 117 8.13 -9.20 5.06
C VAL A 117 8.46 -8.80 6.49
N SER A 118 8.40 -9.72 7.45
CA SER A 118 8.82 -9.43 8.83
C SER A 118 10.28 -8.95 8.85
N GLY A 119 10.56 -7.91 9.66
CA GLY A 119 11.85 -7.21 9.69
C GLY A 119 12.05 -6.18 8.58
N GLY A 120 11.31 -6.28 7.46
CA GLY A 120 11.38 -5.39 6.30
C GLY A 120 12.52 -5.70 5.34
N PHE A 121 12.42 -5.23 4.10
CA PHE A 121 13.48 -5.36 3.09
C PHE A 121 14.68 -4.49 3.43
N ASP A 122 15.88 -5.09 3.39
CA ASP A 122 17.14 -4.39 3.67
C ASP A 122 17.84 -3.96 2.37
N VAL A 123 17.24 -2.98 1.71
CA VAL A 123 17.84 -2.29 0.57
C VAL A 123 18.40 -0.93 1.01
N PRO A 124 19.40 -0.36 0.31
CA PRO A 124 20.01 0.91 0.69
C PRO A 124 18.99 2.07 0.77
N LYS A 125 19.12 2.92 1.80
CA LYS A 125 18.36 4.18 1.86
C LYS A 125 19.03 5.24 1.01
N VAL A 126 18.26 5.93 0.18
CA VAL A 126 18.67 7.12 -0.55
C VAL A 126 17.80 8.29 -0.06
N LEU A 127 18.44 9.33 0.47
CA LEU A 127 17.74 10.48 1.09
C LEU A 127 16.73 10.00 2.15
N LYS A 128 17.19 9.16 3.07
CA LYS A 128 16.44 8.58 4.20
C LYS A 128 15.27 7.64 3.84
N SER A 129 15.04 7.31 2.57
CA SER A 129 13.96 6.43 2.09
C SER A 129 14.51 5.29 1.24
N ARG A 130 13.83 4.14 1.27
CA ARG A 130 14.06 2.98 0.40
C ARG A 130 13.20 3.01 -0.87
N SER A 131 12.32 4.00 -1.03
CA SER A 131 11.42 4.08 -2.19
C SER A 131 12.16 4.24 -3.50
N THR A 132 11.73 3.48 -4.49
CA THR A 132 12.21 3.58 -5.87
C THR A 132 11.60 4.82 -6.54
N PHE A 133 12.43 5.63 -7.18
CA PHE A 133 12.02 6.67 -8.12
C PHE A 133 12.58 6.36 -9.50
N ILE A 134 11.79 5.71 -10.36
CA ILE A 134 12.24 5.16 -11.65
C ILE A 134 12.75 6.27 -12.58
N ARG A 135 12.05 7.42 -12.68
CA ARG A 135 12.46 8.52 -13.55
C ARG A 135 13.80 9.14 -13.15
N GLY A 136 14.06 9.21 -11.84
CA GLY A 136 15.32 9.69 -11.30
C GLY A 136 16.42 8.63 -11.21
N ARG A 137 16.09 7.35 -11.45
CA ARG A 137 17.01 6.20 -11.38
C ARG A 137 17.72 6.07 -10.05
N PHE A 138 17.00 6.23 -8.93
CA PHE A 138 17.57 6.05 -7.59
C PHE A 138 16.54 5.47 -6.60
N GLY A 139 17.04 4.98 -5.46
CA GLY A 139 16.25 4.29 -4.44
C GLY A 139 15.89 2.85 -4.83
N GLY A 140 15.32 2.10 -3.90
CA GLY A 140 14.98 0.70 -4.10
C GLY A 140 16.16 -0.15 -4.58
N VAL A 141 15.91 -0.98 -5.59
CA VAL A 141 16.95 -1.76 -6.27
C VAL A 141 17.39 -1.00 -7.50
N GLU A 142 18.53 -0.31 -7.42
CA GLU A 142 19.17 0.43 -8.53
C GLU A 142 18.24 1.47 -9.23
N GLY A 143 17.24 1.99 -8.53
CA GLY A 143 16.32 3.00 -9.09
C GLY A 143 15.44 2.49 -10.24
N ARG A 144 15.14 1.21 -10.29
CA ARG A 144 14.37 0.56 -11.35
C ARG A 144 13.34 -0.43 -10.80
N ALA A 145 12.43 -0.87 -11.64
CA ALA A 145 11.60 -2.02 -11.36
C ALA A 145 12.46 -3.30 -11.21
N LEU A 146 11.96 -4.24 -10.42
CA LEU A 146 12.58 -5.54 -10.22
C LEU A 146 12.59 -6.34 -11.53
N LYS A 147 13.66 -7.10 -11.74
CA LYS A 147 13.82 -8.02 -12.86
C LYS A 147 14.12 -9.43 -12.36
N VAL A 148 13.91 -10.40 -13.22
CA VAL A 148 14.26 -11.80 -12.96
C VAL A 148 15.72 -11.91 -12.52
N GLY A 149 15.95 -12.66 -11.44
CA GLY A 149 17.26 -12.88 -10.83
C GLY A 149 17.62 -11.89 -9.72
N ASP A 150 16.90 -10.78 -9.55
CA ASP A 150 17.13 -9.88 -8.42
C ASP A 150 16.94 -10.62 -7.10
N GLN A 151 17.79 -10.31 -6.12
CA GLN A 151 17.71 -10.82 -4.76
C GLN A 151 17.51 -9.65 -3.80
N LEU A 152 16.50 -9.73 -2.96
CA LEU A 152 16.19 -8.71 -1.96
C LEU A 152 16.38 -9.32 -0.56
N PRO A 153 17.40 -8.90 0.16
CA PRO A 153 17.59 -9.32 1.54
C PRO A 153 16.51 -8.74 2.44
N PHE A 154 16.18 -9.47 3.50
CA PHE A 154 15.34 -8.99 4.59
C PHE A 154 16.01 -9.22 5.94
N VAL A 155 15.61 -8.40 6.92
CA VAL A 155 16.17 -8.50 8.29
C VAL A 155 15.53 -9.68 8.98
N ASP A 156 16.38 -10.54 9.55
CA ASP A 156 15.93 -11.66 10.37
C ASP A 156 15.41 -11.14 11.72
N VAL A 157 14.22 -11.54 12.07
CA VAL A 157 13.52 -11.16 13.31
C VAL A 157 12.72 -12.35 13.83
N GLU A 158 12.35 -12.29 15.09
CA GLU A 158 11.42 -13.27 15.68
C GLU A 158 10.09 -13.27 14.91
N MET A 159 9.52 -14.46 14.70
CA MET A 159 8.26 -14.61 13.97
C MET A 159 7.13 -13.86 14.69
N PRO A 160 6.37 -13.00 13.99
CA PRO A 160 5.30 -12.25 14.61
C PRO A 160 4.10 -13.14 14.95
N ALA A 161 3.18 -12.58 15.73
CA ALA A 161 1.87 -13.18 15.94
C ALA A 161 1.11 -13.34 14.62
N HIS A 162 0.36 -14.44 14.48
CA HIS A 162 -0.61 -14.57 13.41
C HIS A 162 -1.78 -13.61 13.64
N ILE A 163 -1.97 -12.65 12.74
CA ILE A 163 -3.04 -11.66 12.80
C ILE A 163 -3.86 -11.75 11.51
N LYS A 164 -5.17 -11.86 11.66
CA LYS A 164 -6.14 -11.78 10.58
C LYS A 164 -6.99 -10.52 10.74
N MET A 165 -6.90 -9.63 9.76
CA MET A 165 -7.66 -8.38 9.79
C MET A 165 -9.10 -8.61 9.35
N PRO A 166 -10.11 -8.09 10.06
CA PRO A 166 -11.50 -8.16 9.61
C PRO A 166 -11.68 -7.46 8.26
N ARG A 167 -12.36 -8.12 7.33
CA ARG A 167 -12.59 -7.57 5.98
C ARG A 167 -13.29 -6.21 6.02
N LEU A 168 -14.20 -6.00 6.96
CA LEU A 168 -14.88 -4.72 7.14
C LEU A 168 -13.87 -3.59 7.39
N LEU A 169 -12.93 -3.77 8.33
CA LEU A 169 -11.92 -2.78 8.65
C LEU A 169 -10.91 -2.56 7.50
N ALA A 170 -10.53 -3.65 6.81
CA ALA A 170 -9.64 -3.59 5.64
C ALA A 170 -10.26 -2.80 4.48
N ASN A 171 -11.58 -2.86 4.30
CA ASN A 171 -12.29 -2.24 3.18
C ASN A 171 -12.74 -0.80 3.43
N VAL A 172 -12.73 -0.30 4.68
CA VAL A 172 -13.21 1.07 5.01
C VAL A 172 -12.66 2.16 4.06
N PRO A 173 -11.36 2.19 3.71
CA PRO A 173 -10.84 3.22 2.80
C PRO A 173 -11.36 3.10 1.37
N TYR A 174 -11.94 1.97 0.99
CA TYR A 174 -12.35 1.64 -0.40
C TYR A 174 -13.87 1.60 -0.61
N GLU A 175 -14.66 1.80 0.45
CA GLU A 175 -16.13 1.74 0.38
C GLU A 175 -16.77 2.98 -0.21
N ASN A 176 -16.12 4.13 -0.03
CA ASN A 176 -16.66 5.40 -0.50
C ASN A 176 -16.37 5.58 -2.00
N ARG A 177 -17.39 5.52 -2.83
CA ARG A 177 -17.28 5.68 -4.29
C ARG A 177 -17.18 7.14 -4.75
N VAL A 178 -17.18 8.09 -3.83
CA VAL A 178 -17.01 9.51 -4.06
C VAL A 178 -15.65 9.94 -3.54
N VAL A 179 -14.87 10.61 -4.38
CA VAL A 179 -13.57 11.14 -4.00
C VAL A 179 -13.73 12.54 -3.45
N ARG A 180 -13.47 12.72 -2.16
CA ARG A 180 -13.61 14.02 -1.51
C ARG A 180 -12.34 14.85 -1.66
N PHE A 181 -12.49 16.15 -1.82
CA PHE A 181 -11.37 17.06 -1.92
C PHE A 181 -11.62 18.37 -1.15
N ILE A 182 -10.54 18.98 -0.67
CA ILE A 182 -10.54 20.33 -0.09
C ILE A 182 -10.32 21.30 -1.23
N PRO A 183 -11.20 22.31 -1.44
CA PRO A 183 -11.01 23.34 -2.45
C PRO A 183 -9.68 24.10 -2.25
N SER A 184 -9.04 24.48 -3.35
CA SER A 184 -7.78 25.21 -3.30
C SER A 184 -7.95 26.57 -2.64
N SER A 185 -7.05 26.88 -1.70
CA SER A 185 -6.88 28.24 -1.15
C SER A 185 -5.80 29.02 -1.89
N VAL A 186 -4.98 28.34 -2.68
CA VAL A 186 -3.87 28.95 -3.47
C VAL A 186 -4.43 29.66 -4.70
N ASP A 187 -5.46 29.09 -5.32
CA ASP A 187 -6.09 29.63 -6.53
C ASP A 187 -7.49 30.15 -6.24
N ARG A 188 -7.57 31.44 -5.86
CA ARG A 188 -8.86 32.10 -5.57
C ARG A 188 -9.74 32.32 -6.80
N GLU A 189 -9.15 32.31 -8.00
CA GLU A 189 -9.89 32.45 -9.25
C GLU A 189 -10.61 31.14 -9.65
N MET A 190 -10.23 30.03 -9.06
CA MET A 190 -10.93 28.76 -9.18
C MET A 190 -12.27 28.81 -8.41
N ASN A 191 -13.19 29.57 -8.96
CA ASN A 191 -14.44 29.94 -8.32
C ASN A 191 -15.45 28.78 -8.19
N ALA A 192 -16.59 29.08 -7.54
CA ALA A 192 -17.65 28.10 -7.31
C ALA A 192 -18.19 27.45 -8.61
N ARG A 193 -18.18 28.18 -9.74
CA ARG A 193 -18.66 27.68 -11.04
C ARG A 193 -17.82 26.48 -11.52
N TYR A 194 -16.50 26.61 -11.51
CA TYR A 194 -15.60 25.54 -11.99
C TYR A 194 -15.62 24.32 -11.07
N ARG A 195 -15.70 24.56 -9.74
CA ARG A 195 -15.90 23.49 -8.78
C ARG A 195 -17.24 22.77 -8.99
N GLN A 196 -18.32 23.51 -9.34
CA GLN A 196 -19.60 22.90 -9.66
C GLN A 196 -19.55 22.02 -10.91
N ILE A 197 -18.85 22.46 -11.98
CA ILE A 197 -18.64 21.64 -13.19
C ILE A 197 -17.94 20.35 -12.79
N PHE A 198 -16.85 20.43 -12.01
CA PHE A 198 -16.07 19.29 -11.57
C PHE A 198 -16.87 18.30 -10.71
N GLN A 199 -17.76 18.78 -9.85
CA GLN A 199 -18.57 17.93 -8.97
C GLN A 199 -19.81 17.33 -9.65
N LYS A 200 -20.34 17.95 -10.71
CA LYS A 200 -21.53 17.46 -11.40
C LYS A 200 -21.26 16.33 -12.39
N ASN A 201 -20.02 16.23 -12.86
CA ASN A 201 -19.64 15.30 -13.90
C ASN A 201 -18.80 14.16 -13.35
N ASP A 202 -18.86 13.01 -14.00
CA ASP A 202 -17.95 11.89 -13.77
C ASP A 202 -16.68 12.10 -14.59
N TYR A 203 -15.54 11.70 -14.00
CA TYR A 203 -14.23 11.75 -14.64
C TYR A 203 -13.63 10.37 -14.70
N CYS A 204 -13.21 9.94 -15.88
CA CYS A 204 -12.66 8.61 -16.10
C CYS A 204 -11.12 8.68 -16.14
N ILE A 205 -10.46 7.71 -15.53
CA ILE A 205 -9.01 7.63 -15.50
C ILE A 205 -8.48 7.23 -16.87
N ASP A 206 -7.60 8.06 -17.42
CA ASP A 206 -6.97 7.85 -18.72
C ASP A 206 -5.88 6.77 -18.66
N ALA A 207 -5.70 6.03 -19.76
CA ALA A 207 -4.70 4.97 -19.86
C ALA A 207 -3.25 5.48 -19.76
N MET A 208 -3.01 6.77 -20.01
CA MET A 208 -1.69 7.42 -19.88
C MET A 208 -1.37 7.81 -18.43
N SER A 209 -2.18 7.37 -17.47
CA SER A 209 -1.97 7.60 -16.04
C SER A 209 -0.81 6.78 -15.49
N ASP A 210 0.00 7.39 -14.63
CA ASP A 210 1.15 6.74 -13.99
C ASP A 210 1.32 7.20 -12.53
N ARG A 211 2.44 6.82 -11.90
CA ARG A 211 2.77 7.21 -10.52
C ARG A 211 3.01 8.72 -10.32
N MET A 212 3.22 9.50 -11.39
CA MET A 212 3.29 10.97 -11.30
C MET A 212 1.93 11.62 -11.15
N GLY A 213 0.92 11.07 -11.83
CA GLY A 213 -0.43 11.58 -11.75
C GLY A 213 -1.41 10.82 -12.64
N TYR A 214 -2.65 10.80 -12.20
CA TYR A 214 -3.75 10.25 -12.98
C TYR A 214 -4.40 11.36 -13.79
N ARG A 215 -4.35 11.21 -15.12
CA ARG A 215 -5.09 12.06 -16.06
C ARG A 215 -6.55 11.66 -16.04
N LEU A 216 -7.43 12.65 -16.06
CA LEU A 216 -8.87 12.45 -16.00
C LEU A 216 -9.51 12.94 -17.30
N ALA A 217 -10.33 12.10 -17.91
CA ALA A 217 -11.11 12.42 -19.09
C ALA A 217 -12.58 12.70 -18.67
N GLY A 218 -13.11 13.87 -19.02
CA GLY A 218 -14.47 14.28 -18.65
C GLY A 218 -14.82 15.64 -19.24
N GLU A 219 -15.78 16.33 -18.64
CA GLU A 219 -16.13 17.70 -19.01
C GLU A 219 -14.92 18.63 -18.81
N ALA A 220 -14.51 19.32 -19.87
CA ALA A 220 -13.33 20.19 -19.83
C ALA A 220 -13.59 21.47 -18.99
N ILE A 221 -12.64 21.79 -18.12
CA ILE A 221 -12.69 22.98 -17.27
C ILE A 221 -11.87 24.09 -17.92
N GLN A 222 -12.53 24.93 -18.70
CA GLN A 222 -11.90 26.06 -19.35
C GLN A 222 -12.06 27.33 -18.49
N LEU A 223 -10.92 27.84 -18.02
CA LEU A 223 -10.88 29.04 -17.17
C LEU A 223 -10.78 30.31 -17.98
N THR A 224 -11.53 31.31 -17.57
CA THR A 224 -11.40 32.67 -18.13
C THR A 224 -10.00 33.20 -17.73
N GLY A 225 -9.16 33.55 -18.70
CA GLY A 225 -7.79 34.01 -18.47
C GLY A 225 -6.72 32.90 -18.56
N GLY A 226 -7.13 31.66 -18.92
CA GLY A 226 -6.22 30.51 -19.11
C GLY A 226 -5.98 29.69 -17.85
N ASN A 227 -5.36 28.53 -18.05
CA ASN A 227 -5.14 27.53 -17.00
C ASN A 227 -3.73 27.55 -16.40
N ASP A 228 -2.85 28.44 -16.88
CA ASP A 228 -1.50 28.62 -16.33
C ASP A 228 -1.48 29.58 -15.14
N MET A 229 -0.60 29.32 -14.20
CA MET A 229 -0.35 30.16 -13.04
C MET A 229 1.12 30.17 -12.67
N LEU A 230 1.54 31.12 -11.81
CA LEU A 230 2.86 31.08 -11.24
C LEU A 230 3.08 29.76 -10.51
N SER A 231 4.23 29.10 -10.74
CA SER A 231 4.54 27.79 -10.13
C SER A 231 4.44 27.85 -8.60
N ALA A 232 3.63 26.95 -8.06
CA ALA A 232 3.41 26.81 -6.62
C ALA A 232 3.76 25.40 -6.16
N PRO A 233 4.07 25.16 -4.87
CA PRO A 233 4.26 23.84 -4.32
C PRO A 233 3.03 22.96 -4.52
N VAL A 234 3.24 21.65 -4.81
CA VAL A 234 2.16 20.68 -5.00
C VAL A 234 2.35 19.44 -4.13
N GLY A 235 1.24 18.92 -3.60
CA GLY A 235 1.17 17.71 -2.78
C GLY A 235 0.61 16.51 -3.54
N ALA A 236 0.69 15.30 -2.94
CA ALA A 236 -0.05 14.15 -3.44
C ALA A 236 -1.55 14.41 -3.29
N GLY A 237 -2.34 14.12 -4.34
CA GLY A 237 -3.76 14.43 -4.38
C GLY A 237 -4.10 15.84 -4.86
N THR A 238 -3.10 16.71 -5.17
CA THR A 238 -3.37 18.01 -5.81
C THR A 238 -4.03 17.80 -7.17
N ILE A 239 -5.17 18.44 -7.40
CA ILE A 239 -5.92 18.39 -8.65
C ILE A 239 -5.58 19.63 -9.48
N GLN A 240 -4.80 19.45 -10.54
CA GLN A 240 -4.42 20.50 -11.48
C GLN A 240 -5.27 20.48 -12.73
N VAL A 241 -5.47 21.63 -13.35
CA VAL A 241 -6.20 21.79 -14.62
C VAL A 241 -5.27 22.42 -15.65
N PRO A 242 -4.62 21.63 -16.52
CA PRO A 242 -3.80 22.14 -17.64
C PRO A 242 -4.63 22.87 -18.70
N GLY A 243 -3.95 23.39 -19.74
CA GLY A 243 -4.55 24.20 -20.80
C GLY A 243 -5.64 23.52 -21.62
N ASP A 244 -5.65 22.19 -21.70
CA ASP A 244 -6.70 21.41 -22.35
C ASP A 244 -7.99 21.30 -21.51
N GLY A 245 -7.96 21.74 -20.25
CA GLY A 245 -9.09 21.66 -19.31
C GLY A 245 -9.34 20.30 -18.71
N GLN A 246 -8.51 19.29 -19.00
CA GLN A 246 -8.66 17.96 -18.43
C GLN A 246 -7.90 17.86 -17.09
N PRO A 247 -8.55 17.53 -15.97
CA PRO A 247 -7.88 17.54 -14.68
C PRO A 247 -6.82 16.43 -14.57
N ILE A 248 -5.76 16.71 -13.80
CA ILE A 248 -4.73 15.74 -13.44
C ILE A 248 -4.60 15.71 -11.93
N VAL A 249 -4.73 14.52 -11.33
CA VAL A 249 -4.46 14.31 -9.91
C VAL A 249 -3.01 13.91 -9.71
N LEU A 250 -2.22 14.74 -9.04
CA LEU A 250 -0.81 14.49 -8.79
C LEU A 250 -0.63 13.42 -7.70
N LEU A 251 0.31 12.47 -7.91
CA LEU A 251 0.45 11.29 -7.07
C LEU A 251 1.88 11.15 -6.49
N ALA A 252 2.33 9.93 -6.18
CA ALA A 252 3.54 9.68 -5.40
C ALA A 252 4.81 10.26 -6.04
N ASP A 253 5.02 10.07 -7.35
CA ASP A 253 6.23 10.49 -8.07
C ASP A 253 6.10 11.87 -8.74
N ARG A 254 5.11 12.67 -8.33
CA ARG A 254 4.85 14.01 -8.85
C ARG A 254 6.05 14.93 -8.74
N GLN A 255 6.08 15.96 -9.57
CA GLN A 255 6.99 17.10 -9.42
C GLN A 255 6.73 17.84 -8.08
N THR A 256 7.69 18.63 -7.63
CA THR A 256 7.61 19.37 -6.37
C THR A 256 6.86 20.69 -6.49
N THR A 257 6.86 21.27 -7.68
CA THR A 257 6.14 22.51 -8.02
C THR A 257 5.39 22.35 -9.33
N GLY A 258 4.29 23.06 -9.51
CA GLY A 258 3.49 23.04 -10.73
C GLY A 258 2.94 24.41 -11.08
N GLY A 259 2.81 24.70 -12.38
CA GLY A 259 2.38 25.97 -12.93
C GLY A 259 0.94 25.95 -13.51
N TYR A 260 0.14 24.96 -13.15
CA TYR A 260 -1.26 24.88 -13.57
C TYR A 260 -2.22 25.24 -12.43
N ARG A 261 -3.37 25.78 -12.78
CA ARG A 261 -4.46 26.10 -11.86
C ARG A 261 -4.84 24.86 -11.02
N GLN A 262 -5.14 25.08 -9.74
CA GLN A 262 -5.43 24.02 -8.76
C GLN A 262 -6.89 24.07 -8.31
N LEU A 263 -7.68 23.03 -8.60
CA LEU A 263 -9.04 22.86 -8.08
C LEU A 263 -9.07 22.62 -6.57
N GLY A 264 -8.14 21.83 -6.09
CA GLY A 264 -8.06 21.44 -4.70
C GLY A 264 -7.11 20.29 -4.44
N GLN A 265 -7.30 19.66 -3.27
CA GLN A 265 -6.49 18.57 -2.76
C GLN A 265 -7.41 17.43 -2.34
N ILE A 266 -7.25 16.23 -2.91
CA ILE A 266 -7.98 15.03 -2.44
C ILE A 266 -7.65 14.77 -0.97
N TRP A 267 -8.63 14.35 -0.20
CA TRP A 267 -8.43 13.92 1.18
C TRP A 267 -7.44 12.74 1.25
N ALA A 268 -6.51 12.79 2.19
CA ALA A 268 -5.52 11.71 2.34
C ALA A 268 -6.18 10.35 2.59
N PHE A 269 -7.35 10.34 3.22
CA PHE A 269 -8.14 9.13 3.48
C PHE A 269 -8.81 8.55 2.21
N ASP A 270 -9.12 9.38 1.21
CA ASP A 270 -9.78 8.95 -0.04
C ASP A 270 -8.77 8.61 -1.14
N LEU A 271 -7.51 9.01 -0.97
CA LEU A 271 -6.46 8.77 -1.96
C LEU A 271 -6.22 7.27 -2.22
N PRO A 272 -6.23 6.36 -1.22
CA PRO A 272 -6.18 4.92 -1.43
C PRO A 272 -7.26 4.40 -2.37
N TYR A 273 -8.53 4.81 -2.17
CA TYR A 273 -9.61 4.44 -3.08
C TYR A 273 -9.33 4.93 -4.50
N PHE A 274 -8.93 6.20 -4.63
CA PHE A 274 -8.68 6.81 -5.94
C PHE A 274 -7.57 6.11 -6.73
N VAL A 275 -6.43 5.82 -6.12
CA VAL A 275 -5.30 5.19 -6.81
C VAL A 275 -5.54 3.73 -7.18
N GLN A 276 -6.51 3.07 -6.52
CA GLN A 276 -6.91 1.71 -6.84
C GLN A 276 -7.90 1.63 -8.02
N GLN A 277 -8.32 2.77 -8.59
CA GLN A 277 -9.15 2.77 -9.79
C GLN A 277 -8.30 2.54 -11.02
N SER A 278 -8.69 1.56 -11.84
CA SER A 278 -7.99 1.23 -13.09
C SER A 278 -8.33 2.22 -14.22
N ALA A 279 -7.50 2.26 -15.25
CA ALA A 279 -7.81 3.00 -16.47
C ALA A 279 -9.20 2.62 -17.02
N GLY A 280 -9.97 3.62 -17.43
CA GLY A 280 -11.36 3.50 -17.86
C GLY A 280 -12.39 3.52 -16.72
N SER A 281 -11.99 3.37 -15.46
CA SER A 281 -12.89 3.57 -14.33
C SER A 281 -13.22 5.05 -14.17
N CYS A 282 -14.48 5.37 -13.87
CA CYS A 282 -14.94 6.74 -13.66
C CYS A 282 -15.22 6.99 -12.17
N VAL A 283 -14.85 8.16 -11.70
CA VAL A 283 -15.05 8.63 -10.33
C VAL A 283 -15.78 9.95 -10.32
N ARG A 284 -16.49 10.21 -9.23
CA ARG A 284 -17.11 11.50 -8.94
C ARG A 284 -16.42 12.18 -7.79
N PHE A 285 -16.31 13.51 -7.87
CA PHE A 285 -15.64 14.31 -6.85
C PHE A 285 -16.66 15.13 -6.05
N HIS A 286 -16.37 15.32 -4.77
CA HIS A 286 -17.18 16.15 -3.88
C HIS A 286 -16.28 17.01 -3.00
N SER A 287 -16.60 18.30 -2.88
CA SER A 287 -15.85 19.18 -1.97
C SER A 287 -16.26 18.94 -0.52
N GLY A 288 -15.31 18.94 0.38
CA GLY A 288 -15.52 18.85 1.82
C GLY A 288 -14.56 19.76 2.58
N GLU A 289 -14.72 19.80 3.89
CA GLU A 289 -13.95 20.68 4.77
C GLU A 289 -12.70 19.97 5.32
N LEU A 290 -11.65 20.76 5.62
CA LEU A 290 -10.40 20.23 6.19
C LEU A 290 -10.63 19.52 7.53
N SER A 291 -11.52 20.05 8.38
CA SER A 291 -11.87 19.46 9.67
C SER A 291 -12.46 18.06 9.53
N GLU A 292 -13.32 17.86 8.54
CA GLU A 292 -13.91 16.55 8.23
C GLU A 292 -12.86 15.57 7.69
N ALA A 293 -11.96 16.05 6.83
CA ALA A 293 -10.88 15.25 6.29
C ALA A 293 -9.94 14.74 7.39
N LEU A 294 -9.56 15.61 8.32
CA LEU A 294 -8.72 15.26 9.47
C LEU A 294 -9.43 14.31 10.43
N ALA A 295 -10.73 14.53 10.70
CA ALA A 295 -11.52 13.66 11.56
C ALA A 295 -11.64 12.24 10.97
N ALA A 296 -11.90 12.10 9.66
CA ALA A 296 -12.00 10.80 9.00
C ALA A 296 -10.69 10.01 9.07
N LEU A 297 -9.54 10.66 8.78
CA LEU A 297 -8.23 10.02 8.86
C LEU A 297 -7.91 9.58 10.29
N LYS A 298 -8.13 10.46 11.28
CA LYS A 298 -7.87 10.19 12.69
C LYS A 298 -8.72 9.03 13.20
N ALA A 299 -10.02 9.01 12.89
CA ALA A 299 -10.91 7.94 13.32
C ALA A 299 -10.47 6.57 12.78
N TYR A 300 -10.00 6.52 11.53
CA TYR A 300 -9.49 5.29 10.94
C TYR A 300 -8.16 4.84 11.57
N ASP A 301 -7.21 5.76 11.78
CA ASP A 301 -5.93 5.47 12.42
C ASP A 301 -6.14 4.95 13.87
N GLU A 302 -7.09 5.53 14.61
CA GLU A 302 -7.47 5.07 15.96
C GLU A 302 -8.09 3.66 15.92
N ALA A 303 -8.98 3.38 14.96
CA ALA A 303 -9.58 2.05 14.78
C ALA A 303 -8.53 0.98 14.42
N LEU A 304 -7.56 1.32 13.56
CA LEU A 304 -6.43 0.45 13.24
C LEU A 304 -5.55 0.19 14.47
N ALA A 305 -5.20 1.23 15.22
CA ALA A 305 -4.36 1.11 16.42
C ALA A 305 -5.02 0.22 17.48
N ASP A 306 -6.32 0.43 17.73
CA ASP A 306 -7.11 -0.39 18.66
C ASP A 306 -7.15 -1.86 18.23
N PHE A 307 -7.43 -2.12 16.95
CA PHE A 307 -7.44 -3.48 16.40
C PHE A 307 -6.10 -4.20 16.61
N PHE A 308 -4.98 -3.60 16.18
CA PHE A 308 -3.66 -4.24 16.29
C PHE A 308 -3.22 -4.42 17.73
N SER A 309 -3.50 -3.46 18.63
CA SER A 309 -3.23 -3.59 20.06
C SER A 309 -3.94 -4.80 20.67
N LYS A 310 -5.22 -4.98 20.37
CA LYS A 310 -6.02 -6.12 20.86
C LYS A 310 -5.56 -7.45 20.26
N ALA A 311 -5.23 -7.47 18.99
CA ALA A 311 -4.77 -8.69 18.31
C ALA A 311 -3.46 -9.21 18.93
N VAL A 312 -2.49 -8.35 19.18
CA VAL A 312 -1.21 -8.71 19.83
C VAL A 312 -1.44 -9.16 21.28
N CYS A 313 -2.26 -8.43 22.07
CA CYS A 313 -2.58 -8.83 23.45
C CYS A 313 -3.23 -10.22 23.53
N ASN A 314 -4.15 -10.52 22.62
CA ASN A 314 -4.80 -11.83 22.57
C ASN A 314 -3.82 -12.96 22.26
N HIS A 315 -2.87 -12.71 21.34
CA HIS A 315 -1.82 -13.68 21.02
C HIS A 315 -0.94 -13.98 22.24
N VAL A 316 -0.45 -12.95 22.94
CA VAL A 316 0.35 -13.12 24.17
C VAL A 316 -0.39 -13.95 25.22
N LYS A 317 -1.68 -13.64 25.48
CA LYS A 317 -2.52 -14.42 26.41
C LYS A 317 -2.69 -15.87 25.97
N GLN A 318 -2.85 -16.14 24.67
CA GLN A 318 -2.91 -17.52 24.15
C GLN A 318 -1.59 -18.25 24.35
N CYS A 319 -0.45 -17.63 24.10
CA CYS A 319 0.87 -18.21 24.33
C CYS A 319 1.11 -18.51 25.82
N GLU A 320 0.71 -17.63 26.74
CA GLU A 320 0.81 -17.87 28.17
C GLU A 320 -0.09 -19.03 28.62
N HIS A 321 -1.31 -19.15 28.09
CA HIS A 321 -2.21 -20.27 28.39
C HIS A 321 -1.65 -21.60 27.92
N VAL A 322 -0.99 -21.63 26.74
CA VAL A 322 -0.38 -22.84 26.18
C VAL A 322 0.87 -23.22 26.98
N LYS A 323 1.71 -22.27 27.39
CA LYS A 323 2.89 -22.52 28.25
C LYS A 323 2.51 -23.12 29.60
N ASN A 324 1.33 -22.80 30.14
CA ASN A 324 0.83 -23.28 31.43
C ASN A 324 -0.05 -24.54 31.31
N ALA A 325 -0.26 -25.09 30.10
CA ALA A 325 -1.08 -26.27 29.92
C ALA A 325 -0.40 -27.54 30.48
N ALA A 326 -1.14 -28.28 31.32
CA ALA A 326 -0.67 -29.55 31.85
C ALA A 326 -0.40 -30.54 30.69
N PRO A 327 0.64 -31.41 30.81
CA PRO A 327 0.97 -32.37 29.77
C PRO A 327 -0.22 -33.31 29.49
N LYS A 328 -0.61 -33.39 28.23
CA LYS A 328 -1.72 -34.26 27.80
C LYS A 328 -1.19 -35.69 27.62
N ARG A 329 -1.84 -36.67 28.24
CA ARG A 329 -1.53 -38.08 28.12
C ARG A 329 -2.50 -38.73 27.17
N TYR A 330 -1.99 -39.45 26.18
CA TYR A 330 -2.75 -40.19 25.19
C TYR A 330 -2.38 -41.67 25.26
N ARG A 331 -3.36 -42.56 25.10
CA ARG A 331 -3.15 -43.99 24.89
C ARG A 331 -3.45 -44.27 23.42
N ILE A 332 -2.41 -44.63 22.66
CA ILE A 332 -2.52 -44.90 21.21
C ILE A 332 -2.29 -46.40 21.00
N THR A 333 -3.24 -47.08 20.36
CA THR A 333 -3.11 -48.51 20.01
C THR A 333 -2.88 -48.64 18.52
N LEU A 334 -1.75 -49.20 18.12
CA LEU A 334 -1.36 -49.49 16.75
C LEU A 334 -1.04 -50.98 16.64
N SER A 335 -1.66 -51.67 15.70
CA SER A 335 -1.39 -53.09 15.40
C SER A 335 -1.31 -53.97 16.67
N ASN A 336 -2.32 -53.90 17.55
CA ASN A 336 -2.41 -54.60 18.84
C ASN A 336 -1.36 -54.24 19.89
N LYS A 337 -0.56 -53.21 19.70
CA LYS A 337 0.36 -52.68 20.73
C LYS A 337 -0.15 -51.32 21.21
N THR A 338 -0.20 -51.19 22.55
CA THR A 338 -0.66 -49.92 23.18
C THR A 338 0.54 -49.12 23.66
N TYR A 339 0.56 -47.86 23.30
CA TYR A 339 1.59 -46.89 23.66
C TYR A 339 0.97 -45.82 24.55
N ASN A 340 1.58 -45.49 25.67
CA ASN A 340 1.26 -44.34 26.47
C ASN A 340 2.14 -43.18 26.02
N VAL A 341 1.54 -42.16 25.37
CA VAL A 341 2.23 -40.99 24.81
C VAL A 341 1.94 -39.81 25.69
N VAL A 342 2.97 -39.12 26.16
CA VAL A 342 2.85 -37.85 26.89
C VAL A 342 3.29 -36.75 25.94
N VAL A 343 2.35 -35.92 25.55
CA VAL A 343 2.65 -34.72 24.74
C VAL A 343 2.89 -33.55 25.70
N ARG A 344 4.09 -33.03 25.68
CA ARG A 344 4.48 -31.79 26.38
C ARG A 344 4.83 -30.77 25.33
N GLN A 345 4.43 -29.54 25.55
CA GLN A 345 4.97 -28.44 24.75
C GLN A 345 6.41 -28.21 25.16
N LEU A 346 7.34 -28.33 24.22
CA LEU A 346 8.74 -27.97 24.46
C LEU A 346 8.82 -26.44 24.46
N ASN A 347 9.41 -25.90 25.53
CA ASN A 347 9.90 -24.51 25.45
C ASN A 347 11.19 -24.61 24.63
N GLU A 348 11.22 -23.91 23.50
CA GLU A 348 12.50 -23.61 22.85
C GLU A 348 13.18 -22.56 23.73
N ASP A 349 14.34 -22.93 24.27
CA ASP A 349 15.26 -22.06 25.00
C ASP A 349 15.92 -21.07 24.02
#